data_1b6a51875537da0a729c0fb449b88f84
#
_entry.id   1b6a51875537da0a729c0fb449b88f84
#
_cell.length_a   1.000
_cell.length_b   1.000
_cell.length_c   1.000
_cell.angle_alpha   90.00
_cell.angle_beta   90.00
_cell.angle_gamma   90.00
#
_symmetry.space_group_name_H-M   'P 1'
#
loop_
_entity.id
_entity.type
_entity.pdbx_description
1 polymer ?
#
loop_
_entity_poly.entity_id
_entity_poly.type
_entity_poly.pdbx_seq_one_letter_code
_entity_poly.pdbx_strand_id
1 'polypeptide(L)'
;WSTVDGESHVKIEPCGNKFCGKIIWLKEPLTEKKIAKTDIKNENVSLRGQPIEGLEILKGFIQEKKNEWDDGTIYNPKDGKTYSSTLTLTKPDELEVDGCVMIFCKTQVWTRVE
;
A
#
# COMPACT_ATOMS: atom_id res chain seq x y z
N TRP A 1 -2.04 -8.02 -5.23
CA TRP A 1 -1.37 -7.14 -6.19
C TRP A 1 0.12 -7.06 -5.91
N SER A 2 0.92 -7.13 -6.96
CA SER A 2 2.37 -6.96 -6.87
C SER A 2 2.71 -5.48 -7.05
N THR A 3 3.47 -4.94 -6.12
CA THR A 3 3.91 -3.54 -6.19
C THR A 3 5.04 -3.36 -7.20
N VAL A 4 5.50 -2.13 -7.39
CA VAL A 4 6.58 -1.80 -8.33
C VAL A 4 7.81 -2.67 -8.06
N ASP A 5 8.41 -3.21 -9.12
CA ASP A 5 9.58 -4.09 -9.07
C ASP A 5 9.36 -5.39 -8.30
N GLY A 6 8.10 -5.76 -8.04
CA GLY A 6 7.80 -6.99 -7.32
C GLY A 6 8.27 -7.02 -5.87
N GLU A 7 8.49 -5.85 -5.27
CA GLU A 7 9.02 -5.76 -3.92
C GLU A 7 8.10 -6.33 -2.84
N SER A 8 6.79 -6.20 -3.05
CA SER A 8 5.80 -6.72 -2.10
C SER A 8 4.50 -7.09 -2.80
N HIS A 9 3.69 -7.90 -2.12
CA HIS A 9 2.31 -8.16 -2.54
C HIS A 9 1.36 -7.54 -1.54
N VAL A 10 0.30 -6.92 -2.06
CA VAL A 10 -0.74 -6.25 -1.26
C VAL A 10 -2.07 -6.92 -1.54
N LYS A 11 -2.78 -7.27 -0.48
CA LYS A 11 -4.13 -7.79 -0.57
C LYS A 11 -5.11 -6.67 -0.27
N ILE A 12 -5.99 -6.37 -1.23
CA ILE A 12 -7.05 -5.37 -1.09
C ILE A 12 -8.35 -6.10 -0.82
N GLU A 13 -9.08 -5.66 0.21
CA GLU A 13 -10.32 -6.31 0.63
C GLU A 13 -11.29 -5.29 1.22
N PRO A 14 -12.58 -5.63 1.28
CA PRO A 14 -13.55 -4.78 1.98
C PRO A 14 -13.25 -4.68 3.47
N CYS A 15 -13.34 -3.46 4.00
CA CYS A 15 -13.18 -3.15 5.41
C CYS A 15 -14.39 -2.32 5.86
N GLY A 16 -15.45 -3.02 6.29
CA GLY A 16 -16.74 -2.36 6.50
C GLY A 16 -17.32 -1.91 5.16
N ASN A 17 -17.71 -0.64 5.06
CA ASN A 17 -18.23 -0.06 3.81
C ASN A 17 -17.14 0.61 2.95
N LYS A 18 -15.86 0.39 3.28
CA LYS A 18 -14.70 0.93 2.57
C LYS A 18 -13.77 -0.20 2.18
N PHE A 19 -12.69 0.13 1.48
CA PHE A 19 -11.66 -0.85 1.10
C PHE A 19 -10.35 -0.51 1.77
N CYS A 20 -9.61 -1.54 2.15
CA CYS A 20 -8.29 -1.43 2.72
C CYS A 20 -7.35 -2.44 2.08
N GLY A 21 -6.05 -2.27 2.29
CA GLY A 21 -5.05 -3.19 1.78
C GLY A 21 -3.88 -3.34 2.72
N LYS A 22 -3.37 -4.56 2.80
CA LYS A 22 -2.22 -4.86 3.65
C LYS A 22 -1.16 -5.64 2.88
N ILE A 23 0.09 -5.46 3.31
CA ILE A 23 1.21 -6.20 2.75
C ILE A 23 1.12 -7.64 3.26
N ILE A 24 1.03 -8.60 2.33
CA ILE A 24 0.95 -10.03 2.69
C ILE A 24 2.23 -10.80 2.36
N TRP A 25 3.15 -10.20 1.63
CA TRP A 25 4.40 -10.82 1.22
C TRP A 25 5.44 -9.77 0.88
N LEU A 26 6.69 -10.04 1.23
CA LEU A 26 7.85 -9.21 0.89
C LEU A 26 8.87 -10.06 0.14
N LYS A 27 9.42 -9.50 -0.94
CA LYS A 27 10.51 -10.13 -1.69
C LYS A 27 11.75 -10.32 -0.82
N GLU A 28 12.05 -9.30 0.01
CA GLU A 28 13.16 -9.32 0.95
C GLU A 28 12.61 -9.10 2.37
N PRO A 29 12.14 -10.18 3.03
CA PRO A 29 11.47 -10.03 4.33
C PRO A 29 12.42 -9.76 5.50
N LEU A 30 13.71 -10.00 5.32
CA LEU A 30 14.70 -9.88 6.39
C LEU A 30 15.68 -8.74 6.14
N THR A 31 16.14 -8.14 7.23
CA THR A 31 17.23 -7.17 7.21
C THR A 31 18.56 -7.88 6.95
N GLU A 32 19.65 -7.11 6.78
CA GLU A 32 21.02 -7.67 6.66
C GLU A 32 21.40 -8.54 7.86
N LYS A 33 20.84 -8.25 9.03
CA LYS A 33 21.05 -9.03 10.25
C LYS A 33 20.11 -10.24 10.35
N LYS A 34 19.37 -10.55 9.29
CA LYS A 34 18.42 -11.67 9.21
C LYS A 34 17.29 -11.57 10.23
N ILE A 35 16.85 -10.35 10.52
CA ILE A 35 15.71 -10.06 11.40
C ILE A 35 14.55 -9.58 10.52
N ALA A 36 13.33 -9.99 10.84
CA ALA A 36 12.13 -9.54 10.12
C ALA A 36 12.07 -8.00 10.06
N LYS A 37 11.78 -7.46 8.88
CA LYS A 37 11.66 -6.01 8.69
C LYS A 37 10.49 -5.45 9.47
N THR A 38 10.74 -4.34 10.17
CA THR A 38 9.74 -3.61 10.92
C THR A 38 9.62 -2.19 10.41
N ASP A 39 8.60 -1.49 10.87
CA ASP A 39 8.24 -0.14 10.39
C ASP A 39 9.09 0.96 11.05
N ILE A 40 10.40 0.89 10.85
CA ILE A 40 11.38 1.75 11.52
C ILE A 40 11.28 3.24 11.13
N LYS A 41 10.63 3.55 10.02
CA LYS A 41 10.46 4.93 9.54
C LYS A 41 9.18 5.58 10.05
N ASN A 42 8.33 4.85 10.78
CA ASN A 42 7.07 5.38 11.28
C ASN A 42 7.33 6.59 12.18
N GLU A 43 6.59 7.67 11.95
CA GLU A 43 6.69 8.89 12.75
C GLU A 43 6.28 8.65 14.20
N ASN A 44 5.34 7.70 14.41
CA ASN A 44 4.96 7.26 15.75
C ASN A 44 5.95 6.20 16.24
N VAL A 45 6.81 6.58 17.17
CA VAL A 45 7.86 5.71 17.71
C VAL A 45 7.30 4.40 18.25
N SER A 46 6.11 4.42 18.85
CA SER A 46 5.49 3.23 19.43
C SER A 46 5.10 2.18 18.38
N LEU A 47 4.99 2.57 17.10
CA LEU A 47 4.63 1.68 15.99
C LEU A 47 5.83 1.15 15.21
N ARG A 48 7.05 1.60 15.53
CA ARG A 48 8.25 1.20 14.78
C ARG A 48 8.61 -0.26 14.92
N GLY A 49 8.11 -0.94 15.94
CA GLY A 49 8.34 -2.36 16.13
C GLY A 49 7.36 -3.27 15.39
N GLN A 50 6.30 -2.71 14.78
CA GLN A 50 5.34 -3.55 14.06
C GLN A 50 5.95 -4.11 12.77
N PRO A 51 5.67 -5.38 12.41
CA PRO A 51 6.21 -5.95 11.18
C PRO A 51 5.69 -5.25 9.93
N ILE A 52 6.52 -5.15 8.90
CA ILE A 52 6.09 -4.68 7.58
C ILE A 52 5.15 -5.70 6.95
N GLU A 53 5.47 -6.99 7.06
CA GLU A 53 4.57 -8.04 6.59
C GLU A 53 3.33 -8.08 7.48
N GLY A 54 2.16 -7.93 6.88
CA GLY A 54 0.88 -7.78 7.58
C GLY A 54 0.46 -6.33 7.82
N LEU A 55 1.31 -5.36 7.51
CA LEU A 55 1.02 -3.94 7.73
C LEU A 55 -0.07 -3.45 6.78
N GLU A 56 -1.08 -2.79 7.34
CA GLU A 56 -2.12 -2.13 6.53
C GLU A 56 -1.56 -0.82 5.97
N ILE A 57 -1.47 -0.72 4.64
CA ILE A 57 -0.93 0.46 3.97
C ILE A 57 -1.96 1.23 3.16
N LEU A 58 -3.07 0.60 2.78
CA LEU A 58 -4.17 1.25 2.06
C LEU A 58 -5.38 1.34 2.99
N LYS A 59 -5.93 2.54 3.16
CA LYS A 59 -7.04 2.77 4.09
C LYS A 59 -8.09 3.69 3.49
N GLY A 60 -9.35 3.42 3.83
CA GLY A 60 -10.45 4.36 3.66
C GLY A 60 -10.93 4.58 2.24
N PHE A 61 -10.59 3.72 1.29
CA PHE A 61 -11.02 3.89 -0.10
C PHE A 61 -12.51 3.63 -0.27
N ILE A 62 -13.16 4.52 -1.01
CA ILE A 62 -14.58 4.43 -1.34
C ILE A 62 -14.71 4.23 -2.84
N GLN A 63 -15.50 3.23 -3.26
CA GLN A 63 -15.72 3.00 -4.68
C GLN A 63 -16.64 4.09 -5.25
N GLU A 64 -16.10 4.95 -6.10
CA GLU A 64 -16.82 6.04 -6.76
C GLU A 64 -17.42 5.62 -8.10
N LYS A 65 -16.70 4.79 -8.83
CA LYS A 65 -17.11 4.25 -10.12
C LYS A 65 -16.73 2.78 -10.19
N LYS A 66 -17.18 2.08 -11.23
CA LYS A 66 -16.92 0.64 -11.39
C LYS A 66 -15.45 0.26 -11.20
N ASN A 67 -14.53 1.07 -11.74
CA ASN A 67 -13.10 0.76 -11.72
C ASN A 67 -12.27 1.84 -11.01
N GLU A 68 -12.89 2.61 -10.11
CA GLU A 68 -12.23 3.71 -9.43
C GLU A 68 -12.61 3.77 -7.97
N TRP A 69 -11.61 3.85 -7.09
CA TRP A 69 -11.77 3.99 -5.64
C TRP A 69 -11.01 5.23 -5.19
N ASP A 70 -11.68 6.09 -4.45
CA ASP A 70 -11.21 7.42 -4.09
C ASP A 70 -11.22 7.63 -2.57
N ASP A 71 -10.76 8.81 -2.15
CA ASP A 71 -10.78 9.27 -0.75
C ASP A 71 -9.99 8.41 0.22
N GLY A 72 -9.06 7.60 -0.29
CA GLY A 72 -8.23 6.77 0.53
C GLY A 72 -6.86 7.39 0.82
N THR A 73 -6.07 6.65 1.59
CA THR A 73 -4.68 6.98 1.88
C THR A 73 -3.79 5.79 1.62
N ILE A 74 -2.53 6.07 1.28
CA ILE A 74 -1.48 5.07 1.18
C ILE A 74 -0.33 5.45 2.11
N TYR A 75 0.09 4.49 2.95
CA TYR A 75 1.25 4.64 3.81
C TYR A 75 2.47 4.02 3.14
N ASN A 76 3.58 4.76 3.09
CA ASN A 76 4.83 4.26 2.53
C ASN A 76 5.84 3.98 3.63
N PRO A 77 6.12 2.69 3.93
CA PRO A 77 7.10 2.35 4.97
C PRO A 77 8.54 2.80 4.66
N LYS A 78 8.86 3.06 3.40
CA LYS A 78 10.19 3.49 2.99
C LYS A 78 10.52 4.90 3.46
N ASP A 79 9.52 5.77 3.56
CA ASP A 79 9.70 7.13 4.06
C ASP A 79 8.91 7.45 5.33
N GLY A 80 8.04 6.53 5.77
CA GLY A 80 7.22 6.69 6.96
C GLY A 80 6.09 7.70 6.82
N LYS A 81 5.70 8.05 5.61
CA LYS A 81 4.69 9.07 5.34
C LYS A 81 3.43 8.49 4.73
N THR A 82 2.31 9.18 4.98
CA THR A 82 1.01 8.84 4.43
C THR A 82 0.61 9.86 3.38
N TYR A 83 0.10 9.37 2.25
CA TYR A 83 -0.29 10.19 1.10
C TYR A 83 -1.76 9.98 0.80
N SER A 84 -2.43 11.01 0.28
CA SER A 84 -3.76 10.85 -0.33
C SER A 84 -3.65 9.96 -1.55
N SER A 85 -4.63 9.10 -1.79
CA SER A 85 -4.53 8.10 -2.85
C SER A 85 -5.85 7.84 -3.54
N THR A 86 -5.74 7.52 -4.83
CA THR A 86 -6.82 7.01 -5.66
C THR A 86 -6.35 5.72 -6.32
N LEU A 87 -7.23 4.74 -6.44
CA LEU A 87 -6.97 3.49 -7.13
C LEU A 87 -7.82 3.44 -8.40
N THR A 88 -7.20 3.09 -9.53
CA THR A 88 -7.90 2.95 -10.81
C THR A 88 -7.54 1.61 -11.45
N LEU A 89 -8.53 0.77 -11.66
CA LEU A 89 -8.35 -0.51 -12.35
C LEU A 89 -8.40 -0.24 -13.85
N THR A 90 -7.24 -0.15 -14.49
CA THR A 90 -7.11 0.17 -15.91
C THR A 90 -7.30 -1.05 -16.80
N LYS A 91 -6.94 -2.23 -16.28
CA LYS A 91 -7.12 -3.54 -16.92
C LYS A 91 -7.41 -4.56 -15.83
N PRO A 92 -7.96 -5.75 -16.17
CA PRO A 92 -8.23 -6.78 -15.14
C PRO A 92 -7.01 -7.16 -14.30
N ASP A 93 -5.82 -7.04 -14.85
CA ASP A 93 -4.55 -7.39 -14.20
C ASP A 93 -3.67 -6.19 -13.87
N GLU A 94 -4.18 -4.96 -14.02
CA GLU A 94 -3.38 -3.75 -13.84
C GLU A 94 -4.15 -2.70 -13.03
N LEU A 95 -3.53 -2.26 -11.93
CA LEU A 95 -4.08 -1.27 -11.01
C LEU A 95 -3.14 -0.07 -10.94
N GLU A 96 -3.63 1.11 -11.28
CA GLU A 96 -2.91 2.34 -11.03
C GLU A 96 -3.16 2.80 -9.59
N VAL A 97 -2.07 3.05 -8.87
CA VAL A 97 -2.09 3.53 -7.50
C VAL A 97 -1.36 4.87 -7.46
N ASP A 98 -2.07 5.94 -7.15
CA ASP A 98 -1.38 7.21 -6.97
C ASP A 98 -1.21 7.54 -5.48
N GLY A 99 -0.22 8.39 -5.22
CA GLY A 99 0.02 8.97 -3.91
C GLY A 99 0.32 10.43 -4.07
N CYS A 100 -0.43 11.28 -3.39
CA CYS A 100 -0.38 12.72 -3.59
C CYS A 100 -0.05 13.45 -2.30
N VAL A 101 0.80 14.49 -2.42
CA VAL A 101 1.05 15.49 -1.40
C VAL A 101 0.71 16.84 -2.02
N MET A 102 -0.30 17.52 -1.50
CA MET A 102 -0.83 18.76 -2.07
C MET A 102 -1.24 18.51 -3.53
N ILE A 103 -0.63 19.22 -4.50
CA ILE A 103 -0.92 19.06 -5.92
C ILE A 103 0.02 18.08 -6.64
N PHE A 104 1.02 17.56 -5.93
CA PHE A 104 2.00 16.65 -6.52
C PHE A 104 1.60 15.20 -6.29
N CYS A 105 1.45 14.47 -7.38
CA CYS A 105 1.09 13.05 -7.35
C CYS A 105 2.13 12.21 -8.09
N LYS A 106 2.40 11.02 -7.54
CA LYS A 106 3.14 9.97 -8.24
C LYS A 106 2.20 8.81 -8.47
N THR A 107 2.22 8.27 -9.68
CA THR A 107 1.41 7.10 -10.04
C THR A 107 2.32 5.89 -10.20
N GLN A 108 1.92 4.79 -9.56
CA GLN A 108 2.56 3.49 -9.71
C GLN A 108 1.58 2.55 -10.39
N VAL A 109 2.10 1.57 -11.12
CA VAL A 109 1.29 0.51 -11.69
C VAL A 109 1.58 -0.77 -10.94
N TRP A 110 0.53 -1.35 -10.33
CA TRP A 110 0.60 -2.64 -9.66
C TRP A 110 -0.03 -3.70 -10.56
N THR A 111 0.50 -4.91 -10.52
CA THR A 111 0.01 -6.02 -11.33
C THR A 111 -0.67 -7.07 -10.46
N ARG A 112 -1.65 -7.76 -11.03
CA ARG A 112 -2.38 -8.80 -10.30
C ARG A 112 -1.50 -10.02 -10.07
N VAL A 113 -1.55 -10.53 -8.85
CA VAL A 113 -0.91 -11.79 -8.47
C VAL A 113 -2.00 -12.85 -8.38
N GLU A 114 -1.76 -13.98 -9.00
CA GLU A 114 -2.68 -15.12 -8.92
C GLU A 114 -2.49 -15.92 -7.64
#